data_e330f88b439c70f334a6af86ebabd919
#
_entry.id   e330f88b439c70f334a6af86ebabd919
#
_cell.length_a   1.000
_cell.length_b   1.000
_cell.length_c   1.000
_cell.angle_alpha   90.00
_cell.angle_beta   90.00
_cell.angle_gamma   90.00
#
_symmetry.space_group_name_H-M   'P 1'
#
loop_
_entity.id
_entity.type
_entity.pdbx_description
1 polymer ?
#
loop_
_entity_poly.entity_id
_entity_poly.type
_entity_poly.pdbx_seq_one_letter_code
_entity_poly.pdbx_strand_id
1 'polypeptide(L)'
;MTHQISAEHLTIAKIAEIIEGHHTLKLSADAVKRITHCREYLDKKIAESDKPIYGVTTGFGSLCKISISNDQLSQLQINLMMSHACGVGERVPNDIVKIMLLLKVQSLSYGYSGVKLDTVERLIDLFNNDVYPVVYKQGSVGASGDLVPLAHLCLPIVGLGEVEYKGERMSGGELCKKMGWEPVKLGSKEGLALLNGTQNMSAHAVWAMIKAERLSKWADVIAAISLEAYDGRVEPFTHAVHAVRPHQGQIETAARMRELLDGSELIRQPKVNVQDPYSFRCIPQVHGSVKDTIRYVGSVIDTEINSATDNPTVCPDEDLIISAGNFHGEPIAMPMDFLCIAMAELSNISERRTYKLVSGTRDLPSFLVAHPGVNSGFMIPQYTAAAIASQSKTLCMPSSADTIPTSQGQEDHVSMGANAGVKLCKVCENTERVLAIELFNAAQALEFRRPLKSSPVLEHVIADYRKVVPFINEDQPMYPHIAKSVEFLQNEKID
;
A
#
# COMPACT_ATOMS: atom_id res chain seq x y z
N MET A 1 10.64 19.74 -5.04
CA MET A 1 11.42 19.25 -6.20
C MET A 1 10.45 18.80 -7.30
N THR A 2 10.94 18.62 -8.55
CA THR A 2 10.11 18.16 -9.66
C THR A 2 10.59 16.80 -10.13
N HIS A 3 9.71 15.81 -10.15
CA HIS A 3 9.96 14.50 -10.75
C HIS A 3 9.58 14.52 -12.23
N GLN A 4 10.49 14.04 -13.08
CA GLN A 4 10.23 13.90 -14.51
C GLN A 4 9.67 12.53 -14.83
N ILE A 5 8.44 12.49 -15.32
CA ILE A 5 7.80 11.28 -15.84
C ILE A 5 8.50 10.87 -17.14
N SER A 6 9.08 9.69 -17.16
CA SER A 6 9.88 9.16 -18.28
C SER A 6 9.69 7.65 -18.44
N ALA A 7 10.46 7.02 -19.34
CA ALA A 7 10.52 5.55 -19.44
C ALA A 7 11.57 4.93 -18.50
N GLU A 8 12.26 5.74 -17.70
CA GLU A 8 13.14 5.22 -16.67
C GLU A 8 12.32 4.42 -15.64
N HIS A 9 12.93 3.35 -15.14
CA HIS A 9 12.27 2.46 -14.20
C HIS A 9 11.88 3.18 -12.91
N LEU A 10 10.58 3.26 -12.64
CA LEU A 10 10.01 3.84 -11.43
C LEU A 10 9.99 2.77 -10.34
N THR A 11 10.59 3.04 -9.17
CA THR A 11 10.60 2.12 -8.03
C THR A 11 9.59 2.54 -6.97
N ILE A 12 9.16 1.59 -6.13
CA ILE A 12 8.29 1.86 -4.97
C ILE A 12 8.96 2.91 -4.05
N ALA A 13 10.26 2.79 -3.81
CA ALA A 13 11.02 3.76 -3.00
C ALA A 13 11.00 5.17 -3.63
N LYS A 14 11.07 5.27 -4.96
CA LYS A 14 10.97 6.57 -5.65
C LYS A 14 9.57 7.17 -5.54
N ILE A 15 8.53 6.35 -5.55
CA ILE A 15 7.15 6.83 -5.30
C ILE A 15 7.04 7.36 -3.86
N ALA A 16 7.57 6.65 -2.87
CA ALA A 16 7.61 7.13 -1.49
C ALA A 16 8.30 8.51 -1.39
N GLU A 17 9.48 8.68 -1.99
CA GLU A 17 10.21 9.96 -2.05
C GLU A 17 9.37 11.08 -2.69
N ILE A 18 8.66 10.80 -3.79
CA ILE A 18 7.82 11.77 -4.50
C ILE A 18 6.65 12.22 -3.60
N ILE A 19 5.99 11.29 -2.95
CA ILE A 19 4.80 11.56 -2.11
C ILE A 19 5.21 12.28 -0.82
N GLU A 20 6.18 11.76 -0.07
CA GLU A 20 6.67 12.33 1.20
C GLU A 20 7.38 13.67 1.00
N GLY A 21 8.12 13.80 -0.10
CA GLY A 21 8.83 15.03 -0.47
C GLY A 21 7.94 16.09 -1.14
N HIS A 22 6.64 15.84 -1.30
CA HIS A 22 5.70 16.74 -1.99
C HIS A 22 6.25 17.23 -3.35
N HIS A 23 6.83 16.30 -4.13
CA HIS A 23 7.36 16.64 -5.45
C HIS A 23 6.23 16.97 -6.42
N THR A 24 6.47 17.88 -7.35
CA THR A 24 5.60 18.10 -8.52
C THR A 24 5.99 17.15 -9.65
N LEU A 25 5.07 16.89 -10.59
CA LEU A 25 5.30 16.07 -11.77
C LEU A 25 5.43 16.93 -13.02
N LYS A 26 6.24 16.47 -13.95
CA LYS A 26 6.36 17.04 -15.30
C LYS A 26 6.71 15.94 -16.30
N LEU A 27 6.11 15.96 -17.49
CA LEU A 27 6.51 15.04 -18.55
C LEU A 27 7.92 15.37 -19.06
N SER A 28 8.74 14.35 -19.28
CA SER A 28 9.99 14.49 -20.03
C SER A 28 9.69 14.76 -21.51
N ALA A 29 10.63 15.36 -22.23
CA ALA A 29 10.49 15.61 -23.67
C ALA A 29 10.24 14.31 -24.45
N ASP A 30 10.81 13.21 -24.00
CA ASP A 30 10.64 11.90 -24.61
C ASP A 30 9.24 11.31 -24.34
N ALA A 31 8.70 11.47 -23.11
CA ALA A 31 7.31 11.09 -22.81
C ALA A 31 6.30 11.88 -23.67
N VAL A 32 6.52 13.19 -23.83
CA VAL A 32 5.70 14.03 -24.73
C VAL A 32 5.72 13.48 -26.16
N LYS A 33 6.90 13.12 -26.68
CA LYS A 33 7.03 12.55 -28.05
C LYS A 33 6.27 11.24 -28.20
N ARG A 34 6.40 10.32 -27.22
CA ARG A 34 5.69 9.03 -27.24
C ARG A 34 4.18 9.18 -27.22
N ILE A 35 3.66 10.02 -26.33
CA ILE A 35 2.22 10.32 -26.24
C ILE A 35 1.71 10.88 -27.57
N THR A 36 2.38 11.91 -28.11
CA THR A 36 2.00 12.58 -29.35
C THR A 36 2.04 11.61 -30.54
N HIS A 37 3.14 10.85 -30.69
CA HIS A 37 3.30 9.86 -31.75
C HIS A 37 2.19 8.81 -31.74
N CYS A 38 1.86 8.28 -30.55
CA CYS A 38 0.80 7.29 -30.41
C CYS A 38 -0.58 7.88 -30.77
N ARG A 39 -0.84 9.13 -30.36
CA ARG A 39 -2.10 9.80 -30.70
C ARG A 39 -2.23 10.07 -32.20
N GLU A 40 -1.21 10.63 -32.83
CA GLU A 40 -1.18 10.90 -34.28
C GLU A 40 -1.37 9.62 -35.11
N TYR A 41 -0.70 8.52 -34.68
CA TYR A 41 -0.90 7.21 -35.31
C TYR A 41 -2.35 6.73 -35.20
N LEU A 42 -2.96 6.81 -34.01
CA LEU A 42 -4.34 6.40 -33.80
C LEU A 42 -5.31 7.22 -34.62
N ASP A 43 -5.17 8.56 -34.67
CA ASP A 43 -6.01 9.45 -35.46
C ASP A 43 -5.91 9.14 -36.96
N LYS A 44 -4.71 8.88 -37.46
CA LYS A 44 -4.49 8.46 -38.85
C LYS A 44 -5.19 7.13 -39.14
N LYS A 45 -5.06 6.13 -38.28
CA LYS A 45 -5.72 4.82 -38.45
C LYS A 45 -7.24 4.90 -38.45
N ILE A 46 -7.82 5.79 -37.62
CA ILE A 46 -9.26 6.03 -37.60
C ILE A 46 -9.72 6.68 -38.92
N ALA A 47 -8.96 7.62 -39.46
CA ALA A 47 -9.29 8.30 -40.70
C ALA A 47 -9.15 7.39 -41.96
N GLU A 48 -8.23 6.43 -41.91
CA GLU A 48 -7.96 5.54 -43.06
C GLU A 48 -8.75 4.22 -43.03
N SER A 49 -9.42 3.88 -41.90
CA SER A 49 -10.07 2.56 -41.71
C SER A 49 -11.58 2.64 -41.85
N ASP A 50 -12.14 1.87 -42.78
CA ASP A 50 -13.57 1.59 -42.87
C ASP A 50 -14.02 0.44 -41.92
N LYS A 51 -13.09 -0.21 -41.24
CA LYS A 51 -13.39 -1.32 -40.34
C LYS A 51 -13.53 -0.83 -38.90
N PRO A 52 -14.49 -1.38 -38.12
CA PRO A 52 -14.62 -1.07 -36.72
C PRO A 52 -13.35 -1.45 -35.93
N ILE A 53 -12.87 -0.53 -35.11
CA ILE A 53 -11.74 -0.76 -34.17
C ILE A 53 -12.33 -0.83 -32.77
N TYR A 54 -12.12 -1.97 -32.08
CA TYR A 54 -12.66 -2.18 -30.74
C TYR A 54 -12.27 -1.06 -29.78
N GLY A 55 -13.26 -0.52 -29.05
CA GLY A 55 -13.04 0.51 -28.05
C GLY A 55 -12.58 1.88 -28.58
N VAL A 56 -12.50 2.03 -29.91
CA VAL A 56 -12.12 3.25 -30.62
C VAL A 56 -13.31 3.78 -31.43
N THR A 57 -13.87 2.96 -32.32
CA THR A 57 -15.04 3.26 -33.16
C THR A 57 -16.22 2.34 -32.90
N THR A 58 -16.19 1.56 -31.81
CA THR A 58 -17.28 0.68 -31.37
C THR A 58 -17.69 0.98 -29.94
N GLY A 59 -18.80 0.43 -29.50
CA GLY A 59 -19.15 0.29 -28.10
C GLY A 59 -18.15 -0.60 -27.34
N PHE A 60 -18.34 -0.77 -26.03
CA PHE A 60 -17.41 -1.45 -25.12
C PHE A 60 -18.00 -2.76 -24.58
N GLY A 61 -17.13 -3.67 -24.15
CA GLY A 61 -17.51 -4.95 -23.56
C GLY A 61 -18.45 -5.73 -24.50
N SER A 62 -19.61 -6.15 -24.01
CA SER A 62 -20.63 -6.86 -24.81
C SER A 62 -21.24 -6.02 -25.95
N LEU A 63 -21.07 -4.69 -25.94
CA LEU A 63 -21.54 -3.77 -26.97
C LEU A 63 -20.55 -3.56 -28.12
N CYS A 64 -19.46 -4.30 -28.18
CA CYS A 64 -18.38 -4.16 -29.16
C CYS A 64 -18.80 -4.34 -30.65
N LYS A 65 -19.99 -4.89 -30.89
CA LYS A 65 -20.56 -5.08 -32.25
C LYS A 65 -21.29 -3.83 -32.78
N ILE A 66 -21.48 -2.80 -31.95
CA ILE A 66 -22.20 -1.57 -32.32
C ILE A 66 -21.17 -0.54 -32.77
N SER A 67 -21.21 -0.17 -34.04
CA SER A 67 -20.38 0.91 -34.60
C SER A 67 -20.94 2.28 -34.21
N ILE A 68 -20.04 3.22 -33.89
CA ILE A 68 -20.35 4.59 -33.49
C ILE A 68 -19.82 5.54 -34.55
N SER A 69 -20.65 6.51 -34.91
CA SER A 69 -20.26 7.53 -35.88
C SER A 69 -19.24 8.52 -35.29
N ASN A 70 -18.38 9.08 -36.13
CA ASN A 70 -17.28 9.95 -35.71
C ASN A 70 -17.73 11.18 -34.93
N ASP A 71 -18.89 11.75 -35.22
CA ASP A 71 -19.50 12.87 -34.53
C ASP A 71 -19.98 12.54 -33.10
N GLN A 72 -20.21 11.26 -32.81
CA GLN A 72 -20.64 10.76 -31.49
C GLN A 72 -19.52 10.25 -30.63
N LEU A 73 -18.29 10.10 -31.16
CA LEU A 73 -17.17 9.50 -30.42
C LEU A 73 -16.83 10.26 -29.14
N SER A 74 -16.81 11.59 -29.15
CA SER A 74 -16.51 12.38 -27.96
C SER A 74 -17.60 12.22 -26.89
N GLN A 75 -18.88 12.22 -27.28
CA GLN A 75 -19.99 12.00 -26.35
C GLN A 75 -19.94 10.58 -25.75
N LEU A 76 -19.58 9.57 -26.55
CA LEU A 76 -19.40 8.20 -26.09
C LEU A 76 -18.37 8.11 -24.96
N GLN A 77 -17.23 8.81 -25.08
CA GLN A 77 -16.18 8.80 -24.06
C GLN A 77 -16.67 9.40 -22.73
N ILE A 78 -17.41 10.51 -22.78
CA ILE A 78 -17.99 11.15 -21.60
C ILE A 78 -19.06 10.26 -20.97
N ASN A 79 -19.96 9.70 -21.78
CA ASN A 79 -21.00 8.79 -21.30
C ASN A 79 -20.41 7.55 -20.62
N LEU A 80 -19.31 7.02 -21.17
CA LEU A 80 -18.58 5.92 -20.57
C LEU A 80 -18.09 6.28 -19.15
N MET A 81 -17.43 7.43 -19.01
CA MET A 81 -16.94 7.87 -17.70
C MET A 81 -18.08 8.08 -16.70
N MET A 82 -19.18 8.70 -17.12
CA MET A 82 -20.35 8.93 -16.25
C MET A 82 -21.01 7.62 -15.80
N SER A 83 -21.22 6.69 -16.71
CA SER A 83 -21.92 5.43 -16.41
C SER A 83 -21.07 4.47 -15.56
N HIS A 84 -19.76 4.61 -15.56
CA HIS A 84 -18.84 3.77 -14.78
C HIS A 84 -18.51 4.36 -13.40
N ALA A 85 -18.83 5.62 -13.14
CA ALA A 85 -18.62 6.26 -11.84
C ALA A 85 -19.75 5.89 -10.86
N CYS A 86 -19.80 4.64 -10.44
CA CYS A 86 -20.84 4.07 -9.56
C CYS A 86 -20.29 3.48 -8.26
N GLY A 87 -19.10 3.93 -7.82
CA GLY A 87 -18.49 3.50 -6.56
C GLY A 87 -19.27 3.97 -5.34
N VAL A 88 -19.23 3.16 -4.27
CA VAL A 88 -19.96 3.41 -3.01
C VAL A 88 -19.11 3.07 -1.78
N GLY A 89 -19.65 3.36 -0.60
CA GLY A 89 -19.02 3.05 0.68
C GLY A 89 -18.01 4.10 1.14
N GLU A 90 -16.96 3.63 1.82
CA GLU A 90 -15.90 4.52 2.30
C GLU A 90 -15.07 5.09 1.16
N ARG A 91 -14.55 6.30 1.36
CA ARG A 91 -13.63 6.92 0.41
C ARG A 91 -12.23 6.28 0.49
N VAL A 92 -11.57 6.21 -0.65
CA VAL A 92 -10.14 5.91 -0.72
C VAL A 92 -9.37 7.09 -0.11
N PRO A 93 -8.38 6.85 0.78
CA PRO A 93 -7.56 7.91 1.36
C PRO A 93 -6.82 8.76 0.31
N ASN A 94 -6.64 10.05 0.60
CA ASN A 94 -6.06 11.01 -0.35
C ASN A 94 -4.60 10.67 -0.74
N ASP A 95 -3.82 10.06 0.14
CA ASP A 95 -2.47 9.57 -0.14
C ASP A 95 -2.48 8.46 -1.20
N ILE A 96 -3.43 7.52 -1.12
CA ILE A 96 -3.62 6.49 -2.14
C ILE A 96 -4.12 7.10 -3.45
N VAL A 97 -5.06 8.05 -3.41
CA VAL A 97 -5.55 8.76 -4.61
C VAL A 97 -4.40 9.51 -5.30
N LYS A 98 -3.50 10.11 -4.54
CA LYS A 98 -2.30 10.76 -5.08
C LYS A 98 -1.38 9.78 -5.82
N ILE A 99 -1.20 8.57 -5.26
CA ILE A 99 -0.46 7.49 -5.93
C ILE A 99 -1.21 7.04 -7.21
N MET A 100 -2.56 6.91 -7.17
CA MET A 100 -3.35 6.57 -8.36
C MET A 100 -3.12 7.57 -9.51
N LEU A 101 -3.11 8.88 -9.22
CA LEU A 101 -2.83 9.93 -10.22
C LEU A 101 -1.42 9.75 -10.81
N LEU A 102 -0.40 9.59 -9.98
CA LEU A 102 0.98 9.35 -10.42
C LEU A 102 1.08 8.13 -11.33
N LEU A 103 0.53 6.99 -10.92
CA LEU A 103 0.59 5.74 -11.67
C LEU A 103 -0.21 5.82 -12.98
N LYS A 104 -1.34 6.55 -13.00
CA LYS A 104 -2.10 6.77 -14.23
C LYS A 104 -1.29 7.60 -15.23
N VAL A 105 -0.70 8.70 -14.78
CA VAL A 105 0.20 9.52 -15.62
C VAL A 105 1.38 8.70 -16.14
N GLN A 106 2.02 7.91 -15.27
CA GLN A 106 3.15 7.04 -15.64
C GLN A 106 2.76 6.06 -16.74
N SER A 107 1.66 5.33 -16.56
CA SER A 107 1.17 4.34 -17.54
C SER A 107 0.85 4.99 -18.90
N LEU A 108 0.15 6.13 -18.90
CA LEU A 108 -0.18 6.85 -20.13
C LEU A 108 1.06 7.41 -20.85
N SER A 109 2.14 7.71 -20.12
CA SER A 109 3.37 8.30 -20.64
C SER A 109 4.19 7.34 -21.51
N TYR A 110 3.93 6.04 -21.43
CA TYR A 110 4.59 5.04 -22.27
C TYR A 110 4.20 5.12 -23.76
N GLY A 111 3.07 5.78 -24.08
CA GLY A 111 2.67 6.00 -25.48
C GLY A 111 2.01 4.80 -26.14
N TYR A 112 1.26 3.99 -25.38
CA TYR A 112 0.49 2.85 -25.88
C TYR A 112 -1.03 3.01 -25.76
N SER A 113 -1.49 4.17 -25.24
CA SER A 113 -2.90 4.39 -24.88
C SER A 113 -3.67 5.26 -25.87
N GLY A 114 -3.00 5.97 -26.77
CA GLY A 114 -3.62 6.83 -27.76
C GLY A 114 -4.35 8.05 -27.19
N VAL A 115 -3.88 8.56 -26.04
CA VAL A 115 -4.43 9.76 -25.40
C VAL A 115 -3.78 11.02 -25.95
N LYS A 116 -4.47 12.16 -25.83
CA LYS A 116 -3.90 13.48 -26.11
C LYS A 116 -3.01 13.94 -24.96
N LEU A 117 -2.11 14.86 -25.30
CA LEU A 117 -1.18 15.45 -24.33
C LEU A 117 -1.92 16.25 -23.24
N ASP A 118 -2.91 17.05 -23.60
CA ASP A 118 -3.72 17.86 -22.68
C ASP A 118 -4.48 17.03 -21.64
N THR A 119 -4.87 15.80 -21.99
CA THR A 119 -5.49 14.85 -21.06
C THR A 119 -4.52 14.41 -19.97
N VAL A 120 -3.27 14.09 -20.34
CA VAL A 120 -2.25 13.69 -19.37
C VAL A 120 -1.78 14.87 -18.52
N GLU A 121 -1.61 16.04 -19.14
CA GLU A 121 -1.23 17.27 -18.44
C GLU A 121 -2.28 17.67 -17.39
N ARG A 122 -3.58 17.48 -17.66
CA ARG A 122 -4.63 17.77 -16.69
C ARG A 122 -4.60 16.81 -15.47
N LEU A 123 -4.21 15.54 -15.64
CA LEU A 123 -3.98 14.63 -14.52
C LEU A 123 -2.75 15.09 -13.68
N ILE A 124 -1.71 15.59 -14.34
CA ILE A 124 -0.56 16.21 -13.68
C ILE A 124 -0.97 17.47 -12.91
N ASP A 125 -1.84 18.30 -13.47
CA ASP A 125 -2.37 19.49 -12.78
C ASP A 125 -3.13 19.11 -11.50
N LEU A 126 -3.94 18.05 -11.51
CA LEU A 126 -4.60 17.54 -10.30
C LEU A 126 -3.56 17.15 -9.24
N PHE A 127 -2.55 16.37 -9.64
CA PHE A 127 -1.49 15.93 -8.74
C PHE A 127 -0.71 17.11 -8.14
N ASN A 128 -0.27 18.05 -8.98
CA ASN A 128 0.61 19.17 -8.60
C ASN A 128 -0.09 20.20 -7.72
N ASN A 129 -1.41 20.29 -7.78
CA ASN A 129 -2.20 21.23 -6.99
C ASN A 129 -2.86 20.58 -5.76
N ASP A 130 -2.49 19.33 -5.41
CA ASP A 130 -3.10 18.57 -4.30
C ASP A 130 -4.62 18.54 -4.40
N VAL A 131 -5.13 18.33 -5.62
CA VAL A 131 -6.55 18.10 -5.89
C VAL A 131 -6.81 16.60 -5.89
N TYR A 132 -7.63 16.15 -4.96
CA TYR A 132 -7.92 14.73 -4.77
C TYR A 132 -9.32 14.39 -5.29
N PRO A 133 -9.46 13.72 -6.45
CA PRO A 133 -10.74 13.15 -6.86
C PRO A 133 -11.34 12.25 -5.79
N VAL A 134 -12.66 12.33 -5.57
CA VAL A 134 -13.36 11.50 -4.60
C VAL A 134 -13.58 10.11 -5.19
N VAL A 135 -12.80 9.15 -4.74
CA VAL A 135 -12.84 7.74 -5.14
C VAL A 135 -13.39 6.90 -3.99
N TYR A 136 -14.13 5.84 -4.30
CA TYR A 136 -14.73 4.95 -3.32
C TYR A 136 -14.09 3.56 -3.34
N LYS A 137 -14.06 2.91 -2.17
CA LYS A 137 -13.42 1.60 -1.98
C LYS A 137 -14.16 0.44 -2.61
N GLN A 138 -15.47 0.58 -2.85
CA GLN A 138 -16.33 -0.50 -3.38
C GLN A 138 -16.81 -0.15 -4.78
N GLY A 139 -16.72 -1.13 -5.69
CA GLY A 139 -17.24 -1.00 -7.06
C GLY A 139 -16.43 -1.72 -8.13
N SER A 140 -15.15 -2.04 -7.90
CA SER A 140 -14.32 -2.77 -8.85
C SER A 140 -14.23 -4.26 -8.50
N VAL A 141 -14.39 -5.10 -9.50
CA VAL A 141 -14.10 -6.55 -9.43
C VAL A 141 -12.78 -6.90 -10.12
N GLY A 142 -12.07 -5.92 -10.65
CA GLY A 142 -10.80 -6.12 -11.36
C GLY A 142 -10.95 -6.87 -12.69
N ALA A 143 -12.12 -6.76 -13.35
CA ALA A 143 -12.42 -7.40 -14.63
C ALA A 143 -11.62 -6.79 -15.79
N SER A 144 -11.97 -5.56 -16.17
CA SER A 144 -11.20 -4.74 -17.12
C SER A 144 -10.26 -3.79 -16.38
N GLY A 145 -9.63 -4.26 -15.32
CA GLY A 145 -8.94 -3.46 -14.33
C GLY A 145 -9.93 -2.73 -13.42
N ASP A 146 -9.58 -1.52 -13.05
CA ASP A 146 -10.24 -0.70 -12.03
C ASP A 146 -11.25 0.30 -12.61
N LEU A 147 -12.19 -0.13 -13.44
CA LEU A 147 -13.10 0.76 -14.19
C LEU A 147 -13.77 1.82 -13.29
N VAL A 148 -14.42 1.38 -12.22
CA VAL A 148 -15.19 2.25 -11.33
C VAL A 148 -14.29 3.28 -10.60
N PRO A 149 -13.24 2.89 -9.85
CA PRO A 149 -12.41 3.86 -9.17
C PRO A 149 -11.66 4.79 -10.14
N LEU A 150 -11.24 4.31 -11.31
CA LEU A 150 -10.58 5.15 -12.30
C LEU A 150 -11.57 6.12 -13.00
N ALA A 151 -12.87 5.75 -13.13
CA ALA A 151 -13.90 6.68 -13.54
C ALA A 151 -14.01 7.85 -12.56
N HIS A 152 -14.15 7.57 -11.28
CA HIS A 152 -14.15 8.61 -10.25
C HIS A 152 -12.88 9.46 -10.26
N LEU A 153 -11.70 8.84 -10.43
CA LEU A 153 -10.42 9.53 -10.51
C LEU A 153 -10.37 10.57 -11.64
N CYS A 154 -10.93 10.20 -12.80
CA CYS A 154 -10.77 10.97 -14.03
C CYS A 154 -11.95 11.89 -14.36
N LEU A 155 -13.16 11.72 -13.76
CA LEU A 155 -14.30 12.60 -14.00
C LEU A 155 -13.99 14.10 -13.83
N PRO A 156 -13.18 14.55 -12.84
CA PRO A 156 -12.91 15.97 -12.65
C PRO A 156 -12.21 16.64 -13.83
N ILE A 157 -11.44 15.91 -14.66
CA ILE A 157 -10.77 16.52 -15.81
C ILE A 157 -11.74 17.00 -16.90
N VAL A 158 -12.94 16.41 -16.95
CA VAL A 158 -14.02 16.81 -17.85
C VAL A 158 -15.08 17.70 -17.16
N GLY A 159 -14.78 18.21 -15.96
CA GLY A 159 -15.65 19.10 -15.18
C GLY A 159 -16.79 18.40 -14.44
N LEU A 160 -16.75 17.07 -14.32
CA LEU A 160 -17.74 16.25 -13.63
C LEU A 160 -17.18 15.65 -12.33
N GLY A 161 -18.00 14.86 -11.62
CA GLY A 161 -17.57 14.22 -10.37
C GLY A 161 -17.30 15.19 -9.23
N GLU A 162 -16.59 14.74 -8.22
CA GLU A 162 -16.28 15.51 -7.02
C GLU A 162 -14.80 15.41 -6.67
N VAL A 163 -14.29 16.47 -6.06
CA VAL A 163 -12.90 16.55 -5.57
C VAL A 163 -12.85 17.08 -4.15
N GLU A 164 -11.76 16.77 -3.45
CA GLU A 164 -11.34 17.46 -2.25
C GLU A 164 -10.15 18.37 -2.60
N TYR A 165 -10.26 19.65 -2.30
CA TYR A 165 -9.22 20.64 -2.53
C TYR A 165 -9.10 21.57 -1.32
N LYS A 166 -7.91 21.63 -0.71
CA LYS A 166 -7.64 22.40 0.52
C LYS A 166 -8.62 22.11 1.67
N GLY A 167 -9.00 20.83 1.81
CA GLY A 167 -9.94 20.37 2.85
C GLY A 167 -11.43 20.63 2.54
N GLU A 168 -11.75 21.26 1.41
CA GLU A 168 -13.12 21.51 0.97
C GLU A 168 -13.52 20.52 -0.14
N ARG A 169 -14.75 20.00 -0.06
CA ARG A 169 -15.35 19.16 -1.10
C ARG A 169 -16.14 20.03 -2.08
N MET A 170 -15.91 19.83 -3.38
CA MET A 170 -16.59 20.56 -4.45
C MET A 170 -16.76 19.71 -5.69
N SER A 171 -17.64 20.13 -6.61
CA SER A 171 -17.79 19.47 -7.91
C SER A 171 -16.59 19.78 -8.83
N GLY A 172 -16.35 18.89 -9.82
CA GLY A 172 -15.34 19.12 -10.85
C GLY A 172 -15.57 20.42 -11.63
N GLY A 173 -16.83 20.81 -11.86
CA GLY A 173 -17.18 22.07 -12.51
C GLY A 173 -16.85 23.31 -11.67
N GLU A 174 -17.05 23.25 -10.36
CA GLU A 174 -16.65 24.32 -9.44
C GLU A 174 -15.11 24.42 -9.35
N LEU A 175 -14.42 23.27 -9.31
CA LEU A 175 -12.97 23.25 -9.38
C LEU A 175 -12.45 23.92 -10.64
N CYS A 176 -12.97 23.55 -11.83
CA CYS A 176 -12.58 24.15 -13.10
C CYS A 176 -12.71 25.68 -13.07
N LYS A 177 -13.83 26.20 -12.57
CA LYS A 177 -14.04 27.66 -12.41
C LYS A 177 -13.03 28.27 -11.44
N LYS A 178 -12.77 27.62 -10.30
CA LYS A 178 -11.84 28.10 -9.25
C LYS A 178 -10.39 28.15 -9.74
N MET A 179 -9.99 27.19 -10.58
CA MET A 179 -8.63 27.07 -11.12
C MET A 179 -8.44 27.80 -12.48
N GLY A 180 -9.53 28.28 -13.08
CA GLY A 180 -9.48 28.84 -14.44
C GLY A 180 -9.22 27.78 -15.52
N TRP A 181 -9.63 26.54 -15.28
CA TRP A 181 -9.42 25.43 -16.20
C TRP A 181 -10.63 25.21 -17.09
N GLU A 182 -10.38 25.02 -18.39
CA GLU A 182 -11.40 24.50 -19.28
C GLU A 182 -11.49 22.97 -19.15
N PRO A 183 -12.71 22.39 -19.10
CA PRO A 183 -12.87 20.94 -19.13
C PRO A 183 -12.23 20.32 -20.38
N VAL A 184 -11.52 19.22 -20.19
CA VAL A 184 -10.86 18.50 -21.30
C VAL A 184 -11.90 17.90 -22.22
N LYS A 185 -11.74 18.10 -23.54
CA LYS A 185 -12.58 17.49 -24.58
C LYS A 185 -11.94 16.17 -25.01
N LEU A 186 -12.52 15.05 -24.58
CA LEU A 186 -12.01 13.73 -24.90
C LEU A 186 -12.21 13.39 -26.40
N GLY A 187 -11.16 12.86 -27.02
CA GLY A 187 -11.21 12.24 -28.33
C GLY A 187 -11.53 10.73 -28.24
N SER A 188 -11.54 10.08 -29.40
CA SER A 188 -11.70 8.62 -29.49
C SER A 188 -10.71 7.87 -28.61
N LYS A 189 -11.15 6.80 -27.96
CA LYS A 189 -10.40 5.94 -27.03
C LYS A 189 -10.02 6.57 -25.68
N GLU A 190 -10.00 7.88 -25.53
CA GLU A 190 -9.48 8.54 -24.31
C GLU A 190 -10.26 8.18 -23.04
N GLY A 191 -11.60 8.10 -23.11
CA GLY A 191 -12.40 7.65 -21.98
C GLY A 191 -12.00 6.25 -21.53
N LEU A 192 -11.87 5.30 -22.46
CA LEU A 192 -11.46 3.95 -22.14
C LEU A 192 -10.01 3.89 -21.60
N ALA A 193 -9.08 4.64 -22.18
CA ALA A 193 -7.70 4.73 -21.70
C ALA A 193 -7.61 5.27 -20.26
N LEU A 194 -8.50 6.17 -19.89
CA LEU A 194 -8.58 6.73 -18.53
C LEU A 194 -9.14 5.74 -17.51
N LEU A 195 -10.14 4.94 -17.89
CA LEU A 195 -10.87 4.02 -17.00
C LEU A 195 -10.24 2.65 -16.90
N ASN A 196 -9.63 2.17 -17.97
CA ASN A 196 -9.07 0.83 -18.05
C ASN A 196 -7.66 0.78 -17.45
N GLY A 197 -7.34 -0.32 -16.78
CA GLY A 197 -6.03 -0.53 -16.16
C GLY A 197 -6.10 -0.76 -14.66
N THR A 198 -4.95 -0.97 -14.03
CA THR A 198 -4.79 -1.50 -12.67
C THR A 198 -4.34 -0.46 -11.64
N GLN A 199 -4.44 0.83 -11.95
CA GLN A 199 -3.81 1.88 -11.15
C GLN A 199 -4.40 2.07 -9.74
N ASN A 200 -5.66 1.70 -9.51
CA ASN A 200 -6.21 1.68 -8.16
C ASN A 200 -5.65 0.51 -7.34
N MET A 201 -5.66 -0.70 -7.88
CA MET A 201 -5.04 -1.88 -7.25
C MET A 201 -3.57 -1.64 -6.96
N SER A 202 -2.82 -1.14 -7.94
CA SER A 202 -1.39 -0.83 -7.84
C SER A 202 -1.11 0.26 -6.80
N ALA A 203 -1.96 1.29 -6.69
CA ALA A 203 -1.79 2.35 -5.69
C ALA A 203 -1.99 1.82 -4.26
N HIS A 204 -2.99 0.97 -4.03
CA HIS A 204 -3.16 0.28 -2.75
C HIS A 204 -1.98 -0.62 -2.43
N ALA A 205 -1.46 -1.37 -3.42
CA ALA A 205 -0.31 -2.24 -3.26
C ALA A 205 0.97 -1.44 -2.92
N VAL A 206 1.25 -0.33 -3.64
CA VAL A 206 2.39 0.55 -3.36
C VAL A 206 2.32 1.14 -1.97
N TRP A 207 1.17 1.68 -1.58
CA TRP A 207 0.95 2.21 -0.24
C TRP A 207 1.21 1.14 0.85
N ALA A 208 0.67 -0.06 0.64
CA ALA A 208 0.87 -1.17 1.56
C ALA A 208 2.32 -1.65 1.61
N MET A 209 3.04 -1.68 0.49
CA MET A 209 4.45 -2.04 0.42
C MET A 209 5.33 -1.07 1.20
N ILE A 210 5.16 0.25 1.01
CA ILE A 210 5.89 1.29 1.76
C ILE A 210 5.69 1.08 3.26
N LYS A 211 4.44 0.83 3.68
CA LYS A 211 4.11 0.57 5.08
C LYS A 211 4.69 -0.77 5.57
N ALA A 212 4.60 -1.84 4.79
CA ALA A 212 5.10 -3.17 5.17
C ALA A 212 6.62 -3.20 5.36
N GLU A 213 7.38 -2.56 4.48
CA GLU A 213 8.84 -2.44 4.61
C GLU A 213 9.23 -1.73 5.91
N ARG A 214 8.59 -0.60 6.21
CA ARG A 214 8.82 0.14 7.46
C ARG A 214 8.44 -0.68 8.68
N LEU A 215 7.26 -1.30 8.69
CA LEU A 215 6.80 -2.11 9.80
C LEU A 215 7.65 -3.36 10.03
N SER A 216 8.20 -3.96 8.97
CA SER A 216 9.13 -5.08 9.08
C SER A 216 10.43 -4.69 9.81
N LYS A 217 10.96 -3.49 9.55
CA LYS A 217 12.12 -2.96 10.29
C LYS A 217 11.78 -2.68 11.75
N TRP A 218 10.65 -2.01 12.00
CA TRP A 218 10.16 -1.75 13.36
C TRP A 218 9.93 -3.03 14.15
N ALA A 219 9.40 -4.07 13.53
CA ALA A 219 9.16 -5.34 14.18
C ALA A 219 10.44 -5.95 14.76
N ASP A 220 11.57 -5.85 14.06
CA ASP A 220 12.87 -6.34 14.58
C ASP A 220 13.33 -5.53 15.80
N VAL A 221 13.23 -4.20 15.76
CA VAL A 221 13.60 -3.33 16.89
C VAL A 221 12.71 -3.60 18.10
N ILE A 222 11.41 -3.65 17.91
CA ILE A 222 10.44 -3.90 18.98
C ILE A 222 10.64 -5.30 19.57
N ALA A 223 10.90 -6.31 18.72
CA ALA A 223 11.20 -7.67 19.17
C ALA A 223 12.50 -7.75 19.99
N ALA A 224 13.52 -6.95 19.63
CA ALA A 224 14.75 -6.86 20.40
C ALA A 224 14.52 -6.24 21.80
N ILE A 225 13.75 -5.15 21.89
CA ILE A 225 13.34 -4.53 23.16
C ILE A 225 12.53 -5.53 24.00
N SER A 226 11.57 -6.22 23.38
CA SER A 226 10.76 -7.25 24.03
C SER A 226 11.60 -8.41 24.56
N LEU A 227 12.60 -8.86 23.77
CA LEU A 227 13.51 -9.94 24.15
C LEU A 227 14.31 -9.59 25.39
N GLU A 228 14.89 -8.40 25.44
CA GLU A 228 15.64 -7.91 26.59
C GLU A 228 14.76 -7.74 27.82
N ALA A 229 13.60 -7.12 27.65
CA ALA A 229 12.64 -6.96 28.73
C ALA A 229 12.17 -8.32 29.29
N TYR A 230 12.04 -9.34 28.45
CA TYR A 230 11.67 -10.71 28.84
C TYR A 230 12.83 -11.53 29.44
N ASP A 231 14.04 -10.98 29.53
CA ASP A 231 15.27 -11.72 29.89
C ASP A 231 15.53 -12.90 28.95
N GLY A 232 15.39 -12.65 27.65
CA GLY A 232 15.54 -13.67 26.61
C GLY A 232 17.01 -13.97 26.27
N ARG A 233 17.18 -14.98 25.42
CA ARG A 233 18.50 -15.55 25.03
C ARG A 233 18.89 -15.09 23.63
N VAL A 234 20.17 -14.83 23.40
CA VAL A 234 20.75 -14.42 22.12
C VAL A 234 21.18 -15.59 21.23
N GLU A 235 21.43 -16.77 21.81
CA GLU A 235 21.94 -17.94 21.11
C GLU A 235 21.06 -18.37 19.89
N PRO A 236 19.72 -18.22 19.92
CA PRO A 236 18.89 -18.52 18.75
C PRO A 236 19.22 -17.70 17.50
N PHE A 237 19.92 -16.56 17.63
CA PHE A 237 20.32 -15.69 16.51
C PHE A 237 21.73 -15.97 16.00
N THR A 238 22.41 -17.00 16.52
CA THR A 238 23.76 -17.36 16.10
C THR A 238 23.85 -17.76 14.64
N HIS A 239 24.80 -17.22 13.89
CA HIS A 239 24.93 -17.42 12.44
C HIS A 239 24.89 -18.91 12.04
N ALA A 240 25.56 -19.82 12.79
CA ALA A 240 25.60 -21.24 12.47
C ALA A 240 24.21 -21.90 12.42
N VAL A 241 23.26 -21.42 13.24
CA VAL A 241 21.87 -21.93 13.25
C VAL A 241 21.17 -21.64 11.90
N HIS A 242 21.43 -20.46 11.32
CA HIS A 242 20.76 -20.00 10.10
C HIS A 242 21.50 -20.44 8.83
N ALA A 243 22.80 -20.70 8.91
CA ALA A 243 23.60 -21.21 7.80
C ALA A 243 23.15 -22.61 7.33
N VAL A 244 22.63 -23.46 8.24
CA VAL A 244 22.14 -24.81 7.90
C VAL A 244 20.69 -24.82 7.39
N ARG A 245 19.99 -23.68 7.45
CA ARG A 245 18.65 -23.47 6.88
C ARG A 245 18.59 -22.09 6.22
N PRO A 246 19.19 -21.92 5.03
CA PRO A 246 19.61 -20.64 4.49
C PRO A 246 18.47 -19.88 3.76
N HIS A 247 17.33 -19.66 4.41
CA HIS A 247 16.34 -18.69 3.95
C HIS A 247 16.88 -17.28 4.12
N GLN A 248 16.83 -16.46 3.10
CA GLN A 248 17.47 -15.15 3.07
C GLN A 248 16.94 -14.23 4.18
N GLY A 249 15.63 -14.07 4.29
CA GLY A 249 15.02 -13.23 5.32
C GLY A 249 15.32 -13.73 6.75
N GLN A 250 15.42 -15.05 6.95
CA GLN A 250 15.80 -15.63 8.24
C GLN A 250 17.24 -15.25 8.63
N ILE A 251 18.19 -15.32 7.68
CA ILE A 251 19.59 -14.91 7.88
C ILE A 251 19.68 -13.42 8.19
N GLU A 252 19.00 -12.59 7.40
CA GLU A 252 18.96 -11.14 7.57
C GLU A 252 18.37 -10.74 8.94
N THR A 253 17.27 -11.35 9.34
CA THR A 253 16.65 -11.08 10.65
C THR A 253 17.56 -11.48 11.80
N ALA A 254 18.21 -12.65 11.72
CA ALA A 254 19.14 -13.08 12.77
C ALA A 254 20.37 -12.16 12.86
N ALA A 255 20.87 -11.66 11.73
CA ALA A 255 21.95 -10.68 11.71
C ALA A 255 21.51 -9.37 12.36
N ARG A 256 20.35 -8.85 11.97
CA ARG A 256 19.78 -7.61 12.52
C ARG A 256 19.54 -7.71 14.02
N MET A 257 19.03 -8.84 14.52
CA MET A 257 18.87 -9.07 15.95
C MET A 257 20.21 -9.01 16.70
N ARG A 258 21.28 -9.60 16.17
CA ARG A 258 22.61 -9.51 16.78
C ARG A 258 23.15 -8.07 16.82
N GLU A 259 22.95 -7.32 15.75
CA GLU A 259 23.34 -5.90 15.66
C GLU A 259 22.57 -5.05 16.70
N LEU A 260 21.26 -5.20 16.76
CA LEU A 260 20.41 -4.47 17.70
C LEU A 260 20.75 -4.74 19.17
N LEU A 261 21.21 -5.95 19.49
CA LEU A 261 21.52 -6.38 20.85
C LEU A 261 23.00 -6.17 21.24
N ASP A 262 23.85 -5.73 20.31
CA ASP A 262 25.27 -5.57 20.57
C ASP A 262 25.53 -4.45 21.61
N GLY A 263 26.38 -4.75 22.57
CA GLY A 263 26.69 -3.84 23.67
C GLY A 263 25.71 -3.88 24.85
N SER A 264 24.62 -4.62 24.78
CA SER A 264 23.63 -4.72 25.87
C SER A 264 24.19 -5.38 27.12
N GLU A 265 23.96 -4.77 28.28
CA GLU A 265 24.25 -5.35 29.60
C GLU A 265 23.22 -6.45 29.95
N LEU A 266 21.95 -6.29 29.49
CA LEU A 266 20.85 -7.22 29.77
C LEU A 266 21.06 -8.59 29.10
N ILE A 267 21.48 -8.58 27.82
CA ILE A 267 21.75 -9.83 27.10
C ILE A 267 22.96 -10.60 27.68
N ARG A 268 23.91 -9.89 28.25
CA ARG A 268 25.12 -10.50 28.84
C ARG A 268 24.90 -11.12 30.21
N GLN A 269 23.76 -10.90 30.85
CA GLN A 269 23.46 -11.50 32.15
C GLN A 269 23.34 -13.02 32.04
N PRO A 270 23.76 -13.77 33.09
CA PRO A 270 23.53 -15.22 33.17
C PRO A 270 22.02 -15.53 33.03
N LYS A 271 21.67 -16.49 32.19
CA LYS A 271 20.27 -16.86 31.95
C LYS A 271 19.87 -18.10 32.73
N VAL A 272 18.86 -17.98 33.57
CA VAL A 272 18.30 -19.10 34.35
C VAL A 272 17.54 -20.08 33.48
N ASN A 273 16.78 -19.57 32.49
CA ASN A 273 15.93 -20.39 31.65
C ASN A 273 16.74 -21.02 30.50
N VAL A 274 16.57 -22.33 30.28
CA VAL A 274 17.29 -23.07 29.23
C VAL A 274 16.95 -22.63 27.83
N GLN A 275 15.67 -22.23 27.60
CA GLN A 275 15.19 -21.79 26.31
C GLN A 275 14.03 -20.78 26.46
N ASP A 276 13.81 -20.01 25.41
CA ASP A 276 12.69 -19.04 25.32
C ASP A 276 11.46 -19.64 24.64
N PRO A 277 10.27 -19.06 24.87
CA PRO A 277 9.09 -19.32 24.05
C PRO A 277 9.35 -19.05 22.57
N TYR A 278 8.57 -19.68 21.70
CA TYR A 278 8.73 -19.55 20.24
C TYR A 278 8.59 -18.12 19.75
N SER A 279 7.74 -17.30 20.37
CA SER A 279 7.58 -15.89 19.98
C SER A 279 8.86 -15.06 20.13
N PHE A 280 9.86 -15.54 20.87
CA PHE A 280 11.19 -14.94 20.99
C PHE A 280 12.24 -15.71 20.18
N ARG A 281 12.40 -17.02 20.41
CA ARG A 281 13.48 -17.77 19.75
C ARG A 281 13.25 -18.03 18.25
N CYS A 282 12.00 -17.93 17.77
CA CYS A 282 11.65 -18.09 16.35
C CYS A 282 11.44 -16.76 15.61
N ILE A 283 11.89 -15.63 16.18
CA ILE A 283 11.88 -14.33 15.50
C ILE A 283 12.50 -14.44 14.09
N PRO A 284 13.70 -15.03 13.89
CA PRO A 284 14.28 -15.10 12.55
C PRO A 284 13.45 -15.87 11.55
N GLN A 285 12.80 -16.96 11.97
CA GLN A 285 11.98 -17.80 11.09
C GLN A 285 10.70 -17.08 10.65
N VAL A 286 10.03 -16.36 11.56
CA VAL A 286 8.76 -15.70 11.28
C VAL A 286 8.99 -14.36 10.59
N HIS A 287 9.77 -13.46 11.17
CA HIS A 287 10.07 -12.16 10.54
C HIS A 287 10.79 -12.35 9.20
N GLY A 288 11.66 -13.36 9.10
CA GLY A 288 12.35 -13.70 7.86
C GLY A 288 11.41 -14.12 6.75
N SER A 289 10.42 -14.96 7.05
CA SER A 289 9.40 -15.34 6.06
C SER A 289 8.57 -14.13 5.58
N VAL A 290 8.29 -13.20 6.48
CA VAL A 290 7.62 -11.93 6.12
C VAL A 290 8.50 -11.10 5.17
N LYS A 291 9.81 -10.95 5.46
CA LYS A 291 10.76 -10.24 4.59
C LYS A 291 10.86 -10.87 3.20
N ASP A 292 10.93 -12.21 3.12
CA ASP A 292 10.97 -12.92 1.85
C ASP A 292 9.69 -12.71 1.04
N THR A 293 8.52 -12.67 1.71
CA THR A 293 7.25 -12.36 1.06
C THR A 293 7.19 -10.90 0.58
N ILE A 294 7.61 -9.93 1.39
CA ILE A 294 7.70 -8.51 1.01
C ILE A 294 8.59 -8.36 -0.24
N ARG A 295 9.73 -9.02 -0.27
CA ARG A 295 10.65 -8.99 -1.43
C ARG A 295 10.01 -9.53 -2.70
N TYR A 296 9.33 -10.68 -2.62
CA TYR A 296 8.61 -11.26 -3.75
C TYR A 296 7.50 -10.32 -4.25
N VAL A 297 6.63 -9.87 -3.34
CA VAL A 297 5.52 -8.96 -3.70
C VAL A 297 6.04 -7.66 -4.29
N GLY A 298 7.09 -7.10 -3.70
CA GLY A 298 7.75 -5.88 -4.19
C GLY A 298 8.21 -6.03 -5.64
N SER A 299 8.81 -7.17 -6.00
CA SER A 299 9.27 -7.41 -7.38
C SER A 299 8.14 -7.48 -8.40
N VAL A 300 6.97 -7.98 -8.01
CA VAL A 300 5.79 -8.02 -8.89
C VAL A 300 5.18 -6.62 -9.04
N ILE A 301 4.99 -5.91 -7.93
CA ILE A 301 4.44 -4.55 -7.95
C ILE A 301 5.36 -3.59 -8.72
N ASP A 302 6.67 -3.75 -8.58
CA ASP A 302 7.67 -2.96 -9.29
C ASP A 302 7.54 -3.12 -10.82
N THR A 303 7.20 -4.33 -11.28
CA THR A 303 6.88 -4.59 -12.70
C THR A 303 5.57 -3.90 -13.11
N GLU A 304 4.53 -4.04 -12.31
CA GLU A 304 3.19 -3.52 -12.64
C GLU A 304 3.16 -1.99 -12.73
N ILE A 305 3.82 -1.28 -11.83
CA ILE A 305 3.85 0.20 -11.85
C ILE A 305 4.63 0.77 -13.05
N ASN A 306 5.37 -0.07 -13.76
CA ASN A 306 6.10 0.26 -14.99
C ASN A 306 5.43 -0.31 -16.26
N SER A 307 4.13 -0.63 -16.19
CA SER A 307 3.38 -1.27 -17.26
C SER A 307 2.31 -0.37 -17.87
N ALA A 308 2.02 -0.58 -19.16
CA ALA A 308 0.82 -0.06 -19.81
C ALA A 308 -0.29 -1.11 -19.70
N THR A 309 -1.33 -0.79 -18.95
CA THR A 309 -2.36 -1.75 -18.52
C THR A 309 -3.77 -1.42 -19.04
N ASP A 310 -3.90 -0.54 -20.02
CA ASP A 310 -5.17 -0.29 -20.70
C ASP A 310 -5.37 -1.15 -21.95
N ASN A 311 -6.56 -1.08 -22.54
CA ASN A 311 -6.95 -1.85 -23.73
C ASN A 311 -7.91 -1.01 -24.63
N PRO A 312 -7.82 -1.10 -25.95
CA PRO A 312 -6.82 -1.81 -26.74
C PRO A 312 -5.43 -1.16 -26.62
N THR A 313 -4.39 -1.99 -26.75
CA THR A 313 -3.00 -1.51 -26.80
C THR A 313 -2.72 -0.97 -28.21
N VAL A 314 -2.19 0.25 -28.28
CA VAL A 314 -1.80 0.91 -29.53
C VAL A 314 -0.29 0.85 -29.66
N CYS A 315 0.22 0.14 -30.68
CA CYS A 315 1.64 -0.04 -30.96
C CYS A 315 1.98 0.64 -32.30
N PRO A 316 2.35 1.93 -32.29
CA PRO A 316 2.58 2.70 -33.53
C PRO A 316 3.71 2.13 -34.39
N ASP A 317 4.80 1.71 -33.75
CA ASP A 317 6.01 1.27 -34.44
C ASP A 317 5.83 -0.10 -35.13
N GLU A 318 4.93 -0.95 -34.60
CA GLU A 318 4.55 -2.24 -35.16
C GLU A 318 3.34 -2.16 -36.09
N ASP A 319 2.77 -0.98 -36.27
CA ASP A 319 1.52 -0.74 -37.02
C ASP A 319 0.33 -1.59 -36.54
N LEU A 320 0.16 -1.69 -35.20
CA LEU A 320 -0.84 -2.56 -34.57
C LEU A 320 -1.74 -1.82 -33.59
N ILE A 321 -3.02 -2.22 -33.56
CA ILE A 321 -3.98 -1.89 -32.50
C ILE A 321 -4.64 -3.20 -32.08
N ILE A 322 -4.36 -3.67 -30.86
CA ILE A 322 -4.73 -5.01 -30.40
C ILE A 322 -5.57 -4.96 -29.14
N SER A 323 -6.73 -5.59 -29.16
CA SER A 323 -7.50 -5.88 -27.95
C SER A 323 -6.94 -7.15 -27.27
N ALA A 324 -6.47 -7.00 -26.04
CA ALA A 324 -5.84 -8.04 -25.25
C ALA A 324 -6.27 -7.94 -23.78
N GLY A 325 -5.56 -8.55 -22.86
CA GLY A 325 -5.93 -8.69 -21.45
C GLY A 325 -5.00 -7.98 -20.44
N ASN A 326 -4.20 -7.00 -20.86
CA ASN A 326 -3.24 -6.32 -19.97
C ASN A 326 -3.88 -5.56 -18.80
N PHE A 327 -5.16 -5.34 -18.84
CA PHE A 327 -5.94 -4.76 -17.76
C PHE A 327 -6.23 -5.75 -16.62
N HIS A 328 -6.03 -7.06 -16.82
CA HIS A 328 -6.42 -8.07 -15.83
C HIS A 328 -5.57 -7.96 -14.57
N GLY A 329 -6.22 -7.78 -13.43
CA GLY A 329 -5.54 -7.52 -12.15
C GLY A 329 -4.91 -8.73 -11.46
N GLU A 330 -5.06 -9.95 -11.99
CA GLU A 330 -4.59 -11.19 -11.35
C GLU A 330 -3.09 -11.17 -10.99
N PRO A 331 -2.18 -10.64 -11.84
CA PRO A 331 -0.77 -10.60 -11.51
C PRO A 331 -0.44 -9.90 -10.18
N ILE A 332 -1.26 -8.94 -9.76
CA ILE A 332 -1.07 -8.21 -8.50
C ILE A 332 -2.07 -8.61 -7.41
N ALA A 333 -3.22 -9.19 -7.75
CA ALA A 333 -4.22 -9.63 -6.78
C ALA A 333 -3.68 -10.73 -5.85
N MET A 334 -3.08 -11.78 -6.41
CA MET A 334 -2.45 -12.86 -5.65
C MET A 334 -1.31 -12.38 -4.74
N PRO A 335 -0.31 -11.60 -5.22
CA PRO A 335 0.73 -11.06 -4.35
C PRO A 335 0.20 -10.18 -3.21
N MET A 336 -0.86 -9.40 -3.43
CA MET A 336 -1.49 -8.63 -2.36
C MET A 336 -2.09 -9.53 -1.28
N ASP A 337 -2.72 -10.65 -1.65
CA ASP A 337 -3.21 -11.64 -0.68
C ASP A 337 -2.06 -12.33 0.08
N PHE A 338 -0.94 -12.61 -0.58
CA PHE A 338 0.26 -13.14 0.10
C PHE A 338 0.82 -12.15 1.12
N LEU A 339 0.86 -10.86 0.77
CA LEU A 339 1.30 -9.82 1.70
C LEU A 339 0.32 -9.64 2.87
N CYS A 340 -0.99 -9.79 2.65
CA CYS A 340 -1.98 -9.85 3.74
C CYS A 340 -1.62 -10.90 4.78
N ILE A 341 -1.33 -12.13 4.33
CA ILE A 341 -0.95 -13.25 5.22
C ILE A 341 0.33 -12.93 5.96
N ALA A 342 1.35 -12.41 5.27
CA ALA A 342 2.63 -12.07 5.87
C ALA A 342 2.50 -10.99 6.96
N MET A 343 1.75 -9.93 6.70
CA MET A 343 1.55 -8.85 7.67
C MET A 343 0.70 -9.31 8.87
N ALA A 344 -0.30 -10.16 8.66
CA ALA A 344 -1.07 -10.75 9.74
C ALA A 344 -0.21 -11.67 10.62
N GLU A 345 0.71 -12.42 10.04
CA GLU A 345 1.62 -13.29 10.81
C GLU A 345 2.65 -12.48 11.62
N LEU A 346 3.13 -11.36 11.08
CA LEU A 346 3.96 -10.42 11.83
C LEU A 346 3.20 -9.86 13.04
N SER A 347 1.92 -9.55 12.87
CA SER A 347 1.01 -9.14 13.94
C SER A 347 0.81 -10.25 14.99
N ASN A 348 0.65 -11.50 14.56
CA ASN A 348 0.44 -12.64 15.45
C ASN A 348 1.63 -12.86 16.39
N ILE A 349 2.85 -12.90 15.87
CA ILE A 349 4.04 -13.11 16.70
C ILE A 349 4.28 -11.94 17.65
N SER A 350 4.00 -10.71 17.23
CA SER A 350 4.07 -9.49 18.04
C SER A 350 3.10 -9.58 19.23
N GLU A 351 1.86 -9.95 18.98
CA GLU A 351 0.84 -10.12 20.02
C GLU A 351 1.25 -11.23 21.03
N ARG A 352 1.83 -12.33 20.56
CA ARG A 352 2.33 -13.39 21.46
C ARG A 352 3.46 -12.91 22.37
N ARG A 353 4.34 -12.01 21.90
CA ARG A 353 5.34 -11.39 22.77
C ARG A 353 4.70 -10.45 23.79
N THR A 354 3.74 -9.63 23.36
CA THR A 354 2.96 -8.77 24.28
C THR A 354 2.32 -9.60 25.39
N TYR A 355 1.66 -10.72 25.06
CA TYR A 355 1.10 -11.65 26.06
C TYR A 355 2.15 -12.16 27.06
N LYS A 356 3.35 -12.51 26.58
CA LYS A 356 4.44 -12.99 27.46
C LYS A 356 4.96 -11.90 28.39
N LEU A 357 5.06 -10.68 27.94
CA LEU A 357 5.51 -9.55 28.76
C LEU A 357 4.57 -9.27 29.94
N VAL A 358 3.25 -9.39 29.73
CA VAL A 358 2.24 -9.11 30.78
C VAL A 358 1.95 -10.30 31.69
N SER A 359 2.52 -11.48 31.44
CA SER A 359 2.17 -12.73 32.11
C SER A 359 2.76 -12.93 33.51
N GLY A 360 3.52 -11.98 34.03
CA GLY A 360 4.13 -12.08 35.37
C GLY A 360 5.19 -13.19 35.47
N THR A 361 5.92 -13.45 34.38
CA THR A 361 7.01 -14.44 34.31
C THR A 361 8.35 -13.74 34.08
N ARG A 362 9.45 -14.46 34.35
CA ARG A 362 10.81 -13.93 34.18
C ARG A 362 11.04 -12.68 35.02
N ASP A 363 10.62 -12.70 36.30
CA ASP A 363 10.74 -11.60 37.27
C ASP A 363 10.10 -10.26 36.83
N LEU A 364 9.24 -10.28 35.82
CA LEU A 364 8.37 -9.14 35.50
C LEU A 364 7.13 -9.17 36.39
N PRO A 365 6.67 -8.00 36.88
CA PRO A 365 5.41 -7.96 37.63
C PRO A 365 4.24 -8.29 36.71
N SER A 366 3.21 -8.98 37.27
CA SER A 366 1.98 -9.25 36.52
C SER A 366 1.39 -7.96 35.99
N PHE A 367 1.07 -7.95 34.69
CA PHE A 367 0.52 -6.81 33.98
C PHE A 367 1.39 -5.54 34.01
N LEU A 368 2.69 -5.68 34.29
CA LEU A 368 3.70 -4.60 34.25
C LEU A 368 3.36 -3.40 35.14
N VAL A 369 2.80 -3.67 36.33
CA VAL A 369 2.50 -2.65 37.36
C VAL A 369 3.13 -3.01 38.68
N ALA A 370 3.57 -1.97 39.43
CA ALA A 370 4.21 -2.15 40.72
C ALA A 370 3.25 -2.62 41.84
N HIS A 371 1.96 -2.28 41.74
CA HIS A 371 0.94 -2.58 42.73
C HIS A 371 -0.28 -3.25 42.08
N PRO A 372 -0.19 -4.56 41.69
CA PRO A 372 -1.30 -5.29 41.07
C PRO A 372 -2.44 -5.45 42.07
N GLY A 373 -3.66 -5.41 41.59
CA GLY A 373 -4.89 -5.51 42.36
C GLY A 373 -5.65 -4.18 42.41
N VAL A 374 -5.05 -3.11 42.92
CA VAL A 374 -5.59 -1.74 42.75
C VAL A 374 -5.42 -1.28 41.30
N ASN A 375 -4.28 -1.63 40.71
CA ASN A 375 -4.00 -1.37 39.30
C ASN A 375 -4.15 -2.65 38.45
N SER A 376 -4.76 -2.52 37.30
CA SER A 376 -4.87 -3.57 36.26
C SER A 376 -3.75 -3.46 35.22
N GLY A 377 -3.10 -2.31 35.11
CA GLY A 377 -1.95 -2.05 34.28
C GLY A 377 -2.16 -2.38 32.80
N PHE A 378 -1.25 -3.17 32.26
CA PHE A 378 -1.20 -3.51 30.83
C PHE A 378 -2.03 -4.76 30.46
N MET A 379 -2.96 -5.20 31.30
CA MET A 379 -3.85 -6.33 31.03
C MET A 379 -4.65 -6.08 29.73
N ILE A 380 -5.34 -4.96 29.65
CA ILE A 380 -6.29 -4.67 28.56
C ILE A 380 -5.61 -4.18 27.27
N PRO A 381 -4.48 -3.47 27.24
CA PRO A 381 -3.69 -3.28 26.03
C PRO A 381 -3.39 -4.57 25.26
N GLN A 382 -3.06 -5.68 25.97
CA GLN A 382 -2.88 -6.99 25.33
C GLN A 382 -4.19 -7.52 24.72
N TYR A 383 -5.34 -7.34 25.37
CA TYR A 383 -6.64 -7.72 24.80
C TYR A 383 -6.92 -6.97 23.49
N THR A 384 -6.56 -5.69 23.44
CA THR A 384 -6.69 -4.88 22.21
C THR A 384 -5.82 -5.45 21.09
N ALA A 385 -4.56 -5.80 21.37
CA ALA A 385 -3.68 -6.44 20.39
C ALA A 385 -4.25 -7.77 19.90
N ALA A 386 -4.75 -8.61 20.80
CA ALA A 386 -5.36 -9.91 20.48
C ALA A 386 -6.62 -9.76 19.60
N ALA A 387 -7.46 -8.77 19.89
CA ALA A 387 -8.67 -8.48 19.11
C ALA A 387 -8.32 -8.05 17.68
N ILE A 388 -7.30 -7.19 17.52
CA ILE A 388 -6.84 -6.71 16.21
C ILE A 388 -6.18 -7.85 15.42
N ALA A 389 -5.34 -8.68 16.05
CA ALA A 389 -4.74 -9.85 15.40
C ALA A 389 -5.81 -10.84 14.93
N SER A 390 -6.84 -11.08 15.75
CA SER A 390 -7.98 -11.93 15.36
C SER A 390 -8.78 -11.34 14.18
N GLN A 391 -8.97 -10.02 14.12
CA GLN A 391 -9.60 -9.35 12.97
C GLN A 391 -8.78 -9.56 11.70
N SER A 392 -7.45 -9.41 11.78
CA SER A 392 -6.54 -9.59 10.63
C SER A 392 -6.62 -11.00 10.04
N LYS A 393 -6.82 -12.03 10.86
CA LYS A 393 -7.04 -13.40 10.39
C LYS A 393 -8.22 -13.50 9.41
N THR A 394 -9.35 -12.85 9.70
CA THR A 394 -10.53 -12.88 8.81
C THR A 394 -10.26 -12.15 7.49
N LEU A 395 -9.41 -11.12 7.51
CA LEU A 395 -8.99 -10.37 6.32
C LEU A 395 -7.96 -11.13 5.46
N CYS A 396 -7.37 -12.21 5.95
CA CYS A 396 -6.44 -13.04 5.18
C CYS A 396 -7.13 -14.04 4.23
N MET A 397 -8.47 -14.13 4.22
CA MET A 397 -9.16 -14.93 3.21
C MET A 397 -8.84 -14.38 1.82
N PRO A 398 -8.28 -15.18 0.88
CA PRO A 398 -7.83 -14.67 -0.40
C PRO A 398 -8.99 -14.12 -1.23
N SER A 399 -8.89 -12.86 -1.66
CA SER A 399 -9.84 -12.26 -2.60
C SER A 399 -9.58 -12.74 -4.02
N SER A 400 -8.32 -12.96 -4.39
CA SER A 400 -7.88 -13.44 -5.69
C SER A 400 -8.33 -14.87 -6.03
N ALA A 401 -8.82 -15.63 -5.05
CA ALA A 401 -9.37 -16.97 -5.25
C ALA A 401 -10.86 -16.97 -5.64
N ASP A 402 -11.48 -15.80 -5.74
CA ASP A 402 -12.90 -15.64 -6.09
C ASP A 402 -13.05 -15.03 -7.49
N THR A 403 -14.14 -15.38 -8.17
CA THR A 403 -14.51 -14.81 -9.46
C THR A 403 -16.02 -14.77 -9.65
N ILE A 404 -16.52 -13.64 -10.19
CA ILE A 404 -17.95 -13.43 -10.46
C ILE A 404 -18.09 -12.88 -11.88
N PRO A 405 -18.78 -13.55 -12.81
CA PRO A 405 -18.90 -13.09 -14.19
C PRO A 405 -19.69 -11.78 -14.26
N THR A 406 -19.21 -10.86 -15.10
CA THR A 406 -19.82 -9.54 -15.36
C THR A 406 -20.00 -9.31 -16.85
N SER A 407 -20.61 -8.18 -17.27
CA SER A 407 -20.77 -7.78 -18.67
C SER A 407 -21.38 -8.87 -19.56
N GLN A 408 -22.50 -9.49 -19.10
CA GLN A 408 -23.20 -10.57 -19.82
C GLN A 408 -22.32 -11.79 -20.10
N GLY A 409 -21.34 -12.05 -19.25
CA GLY A 409 -20.40 -13.17 -19.40
C GLY A 409 -19.21 -12.88 -20.33
N GLN A 410 -19.08 -11.67 -20.86
CA GLN A 410 -17.88 -11.28 -21.61
C GLN A 410 -16.65 -11.22 -20.68
N GLU A 411 -16.85 -10.84 -19.42
CA GLU A 411 -15.89 -10.81 -18.34
C GLU A 411 -16.20 -12.00 -17.41
N ASP A 412 -15.91 -13.22 -17.87
CA ASP A 412 -16.27 -14.48 -17.22
C ASP A 412 -15.27 -14.93 -16.16
N HIS A 413 -14.10 -14.31 -16.11
CA HIS A 413 -13.07 -14.46 -15.08
C HIS A 413 -12.49 -13.11 -14.69
N VAL A 414 -12.52 -12.80 -13.40
CA VAL A 414 -12.12 -11.51 -12.82
C VAL A 414 -11.19 -11.73 -11.63
N SER A 415 -10.34 -10.76 -11.32
CA SER A 415 -9.25 -10.91 -10.34
C SER A 415 -9.63 -10.62 -8.89
N MET A 416 -10.69 -9.85 -8.64
CA MET A 416 -11.02 -9.27 -7.34
C MET A 416 -9.88 -8.45 -6.70
N GLY A 417 -8.93 -7.96 -7.52
CA GLY A 417 -7.72 -7.28 -7.06
C GLY A 417 -7.99 -5.99 -6.28
N ALA A 418 -9.08 -5.26 -6.60
CA ALA A 418 -9.47 -4.09 -5.82
C ALA A 418 -9.82 -4.47 -4.36
N ASN A 419 -10.55 -5.58 -4.16
CA ASN A 419 -10.86 -6.10 -2.83
C ASN A 419 -9.59 -6.56 -2.10
N ALA A 420 -8.66 -7.20 -2.81
CA ALA A 420 -7.37 -7.61 -2.25
C ALA A 420 -6.57 -6.39 -1.75
N GLY A 421 -6.50 -5.31 -2.53
CA GLY A 421 -5.80 -4.08 -2.16
C GLY A 421 -6.41 -3.36 -0.95
N VAL A 422 -7.74 -3.18 -0.94
CA VAL A 422 -8.45 -2.52 0.17
C VAL A 422 -8.26 -3.27 1.49
N LYS A 423 -8.37 -4.59 1.47
CA LYS A 423 -8.20 -5.40 2.69
C LYS A 423 -6.74 -5.45 3.13
N LEU A 424 -5.76 -5.46 2.20
CA LEU A 424 -4.33 -5.41 2.51
C LEU A 424 -3.97 -4.13 3.28
N CYS A 425 -4.45 -2.97 2.84
CA CYS A 425 -4.25 -1.71 3.56
C CYS A 425 -4.76 -1.81 5.00
N LYS A 426 -5.93 -2.43 5.21
CA LYS A 426 -6.49 -2.62 6.55
C LYS A 426 -5.63 -3.54 7.41
N VAL A 427 -5.08 -4.61 6.86
CA VAL A 427 -4.17 -5.51 7.58
C VAL A 427 -2.87 -4.79 7.95
N CYS A 428 -2.30 -3.98 7.05
CA CYS A 428 -1.12 -3.17 7.37
C CYS A 428 -1.37 -2.18 8.51
N GLU A 429 -2.51 -1.49 8.52
CA GLU A 429 -2.92 -0.62 9.64
C GLU A 429 -3.07 -1.40 10.95
N ASN A 430 -3.67 -2.58 10.90
CA ASN A 430 -3.83 -3.44 12.06
C ASN A 430 -2.47 -3.90 12.61
N THR A 431 -1.55 -4.30 11.75
CA THR A 431 -0.19 -4.70 12.13
C THR A 431 0.57 -3.53 12.78
N GLU A 432 0.45 -2.31 12.24
CA GLU A 432 1.02 -1.11 12.83
C GLU A 432 0.51 -0.89 14.27
N ARG A 433 -0.79 -1.04 14.51
CA ARG A 433 -1.39 -0.91 15.84
C ARG A 433 -0.91 -1.99 16.81
N VAL A 434 -0.80 -3.24 16.36
CA VAL A 434 -0.31 -4.34 17.21
C VAL A 434 1.16 -4.14 17.58
N LEU A 435 2.01 -3.74 16.62
CA LEU A 435 3.41 -3.42 16.89
C LEU A 435 3.55 -2.22 17.84
N ALA A 436 2.70 -1.19 17.69
CA ALA A 436 2.67 -0.06 18.60
C ALA A 436 2.29 -0.47 20.04
N ILE A 437 1.34 -1.40 20.19
CA ILE A 437 0.97 -1.94 21.50
C ILE A 437 2.13 -2.80 22.06
N GLU A 438 2.82 -3.58 21.24
CA GLU A 438 4.01 -4.31 21.70
C GLU A 438 5.09 -3.34 22.17
N LEU A 439 5.41 -2.28 21.42
CA LEU A 439 6.37 -1.26 21.84
C LEU A 439 5.98 -0.62 23.18
N PHE A 440 4.71 -0.29 23.35
CA PHE A 440 4.18 0.29 24.60
C PHE A 440 4.41 -0.66 25.79
N ASN A 441 4.12 -1.96 25.62
CA ASN A 441 4.33 -2.99 26.63
C ASN A 441 5.83 -3.28 26.86
N ALA A 442 6.62 -3.39 25.79
CA ALA A 442 8.05 -3.70 25.86
C ALA A 442 8.84 -2.58 26.54
N ALA A 443 8.57 -1.32 26.18
CA ALA A 443 9.18 -0.18 26.84
C ALA A 443 8.83 -0.12 28.32
N GLN A 444 7.57 -0.40 28.71
CA GLN A 444 7.16 -0.51 30.11
C GLN A 444 7.93 -1.63 30.83
N ALA A 445 7.99 -2.81 30.24
CA ALA A 445 8.65 -3.98 30.81
C ALA A 445 10.17 -3.77 30.99
N LEU A 446 10.80 -3.06 30.04
CA LEU A 446 12.24 -2.79 30.08
C LEU A 446 12.66 -1.96 31.33
N GLU A 447 11.80 -1.05 31.79
CA GLU A 447 12.10 -0.23 32.98
C GLU A 447 12.22 -1.05 34.26
N PHE A 448 11.58 -2.22 34.35
CA PHE A 448 11.75 -3.14 35.48
C PHE A 448 13.12 -3.86 35.48
N ARG A 449 13.90 -3.70 34.40
CA ARG A 449 15.28 -4.23 34.29
C ARG A 449 16.34 -3.22 34.73
N ARG A 450 15.96 -1.96 34.97
CA ARG A 450 16.91 -0.95 35.46
C ARG A 450 17.52 -1.35 36.79
N PRO A 451 18.83 -1.05 37.09
CA PRO A 451 19.66 -0.08 36.36
C PRO A 451 20.42 -0.65 35.13
N LEU A 452 20.31 -1.94 34.80
CA LEU A 452 20.97 -2.52 33.64
C LEU A 452 20.49 -1.83 32.35
N LYS A 453 21.44 -1.64 31.44
CA LYS A 453 21.17 -0.95 30.17
C LYS A 453 21.02 -1.91 28.99
N SER A 454 20.15 -1.57 28.09
CA SER A 454 20.06 -2.17 26.75
C SER A 454 21.28 -1.79 25.88
N SER A 455 21.28 -2.20 24.62
CA SER A 455 22.28 -1.74 23.67
C SER A 455 22.18 -0.23 23.42
N PRO A 456 23.25 0.45 22.99
CA PRO A 456 23.21 1.89 22.72
C PRO A 456 22.13 2.27 21.70
N VAL A 457 21.89 1.44 20.69
CA VAL A 457 20.85 1.67 19.67
C VAL A 457 19.46 1.61 20.28
N LEU A 458 19.17 0.58 21.07
CA LEU A 458 17.86 0.42 21.71
C LEU A 458 17.62 1.45 22.82
N GLU A 459 18.66 1.83 23.58
CA GLU A 459 18.55 2.93 24.56
C GLU A 459 18.19 4.25 23.89
N HIS A 460 18.72 4.53 22.70
CA HIS A 460 18.36 5.72 21.93
C HIS A 460 16.88 5.69 21.53
N VAL A 461 16.41 4.58 20.94
CA VAL A 461 15.00 4.41 20.57
C VAL A 461 14.07 4.58 21.78
N ILE A 462 14.41 3.96 22.92
CA ILE A 462 13.61 4.07 24.15
C ILE A 462 13.64 5.50 24.69
N ALA A 463 14.77 6.20 24.65
CA ALA A 463 14.86 7.58 25.09
C ALA A 463 13.98 8.52 24.24
N ASP A 464 13.93 8.33 22.92
CA ASP A 464 13.07 9.09 22.04
C ASP A 464 11.59 8.73 22.26
N TYR A 465 11.27 7.45 22.38
CA TYR A 465 9.92 6.99 22.70
C TYR A 465 9.41 7.57 24.03
N ARG A 466 10.26 7.64 25.06
CA ARG A 466 9.91 8.21 26.39
C ARG A 466 9.61 9.71 26.37
N LYS A 467 10.01 10.44 25.33
CA LYS A 467 9.61 11.84 25.14
C LYS A 467 8.11 11.99 24.84
N VAL A 468 7.49 10.95 24.25
CA VAL A 468 6.08 10.97 23.82
C VAL A 468 5.18 10.06 24.66
N VAL A 469 5.70 8.96 25.19
CA VAL A 469 4.97 7.99 26.01
C VAL A 469 5.73 7.76 27.34
N PRO A 470 5.20 8.26 28.48
CA PRO A 470 5.88 8.12 29.78
C PRO A 470 5.79 6.69 30.32
N PHE A 471 6.60 6.39 31.35
CA PHE A 471 6.39 5.20 32.17
C PHE A 471 5.07 5.32 32.94
N ILE A 472 4.30 4.25 33.01
CA ILE A 472 2.98 4.20 33.63
C ILE A 472 3.11 3.60 35.03
N ASN A 473 2.97 4.43 36.08
CA ASN A 473 3.03 4.00 37.46
C ASN A 473 1.70 3.51 38.01
N GLU A 474 0.62 4.16 37.61
CA GLU A 474 -0.75 3.91 38.07
C GLU A 474 -1.72 3.89 36.89
N ASP A 475 -2.85 3.21 37.05
CA ASP A 475 -3.86 3.10 36.02
C ASP A 475 -4.37 4.48 35.55
N GLN A 476 -4.41 4.66 34.25
CA GLN A 476 -4.91 5.84 33.57
C GLN A 476 -5.48 5.44 32.20
N PRO A 477 -6.16 6.34 31.47
CA PRO A 477 -6.60 6.02 30.11
C PRO A 477 -5.43 5.61 29.21
N MET A 478 -5.43 4.36 28.69
CA MET A 478 -4.32 3.80 27.92
C MET A 478 -4.38 4.15 26.43
N TYR A 479 -5.58 4.42 25.87
CA TYR A 479 -5.75 4.67 24.45
C TYR A 479 -4.94 5.86 23.90
N PRO A 480 -4.71 6.99 24.63
CA PRO A 480 -3.88 8.07 24.10
C PRO A 480 -2.42 7.67 23.95
N HIS A 481 -1.91 6.78 24.83
CA HIS A 481 -0.55 6.27 24.76
C HIS A 481 -0.38 5.29 23.60
N ILE A 482 -1.40 4.46 23.32
CA ILE A 482 -1.41 3.61 22.13
C ILE A 482 -1.42 4.47 20.85
N ALA A 483 -2.24 5.51 20.79
CA ALA A 483 -2.27 6.43 19.65
C ALA A 483 -0.91 7.10 19.42
N LYS A 484 -0.27 7.64 20.48
CA LYS A 484 1.09 8.21 20.41
C LYS A 484 2.14 7.18 19.99
N SER A 485 1.98 5.92 20.39
CA SER A 485 2.88 4.84 19.95
C SER A 485 2.75 4.57 18.45
N VAL A 486 1.53 4.62 17.90
CA VAL A 486 1.30 4.54 16.45
C VAL A 486 1.93 5.73 15.73
N GLU A 487 1.70 6.95 16.22
CA GLU A 487 2.31 8.18 15.67
C GLU A 487 3.86 8.12 15.71
N PHE A 488 4.44 7.57 16.78
CA PHE A 488 5.88 7.37 16.89
C PHE A 488 6.40 6.43 15.80
N LEU A 489 5.76 5.27 15.57
CA LEU A 489 6.14 4.37 14.49
C LEU A 489 5.99 5.00 13.09
N GLN A 490 5.09 5.96 12.93
CA GLN A 490 4.85 6.65 11.66
C GLN A 490 5.88 7.73 11.36
N ASN A 491 6.34 8.44 12.37
CA ASN A 491 7.14 9.66 12.21
C ASN A 491 8.63 9.44 12.49
N GLU A 492 8.98 8.47 13.34
CA GLU A 492 10.38 8.20 13.68
C GLU A 492 11.08 7.46 12.54
N LYS A 493 12.31 7.91 12.22
CA LYS A 493 13.14 7.26 11.21
C LYS A 493 13.78 6.00 11.78
N ILE A 494 13.76 4.94 10.99
CA ILE A 494 14.39 3.67 11.31
C ILE A 494 15.25 3.22 10.12
N ASP A 495 16.53 2.94 10.42
CA ASP A 495 17.51 2.47 9.44
C ASP A 495 17.57 0.93 9.38
#